data_c7e3e35d1b69f7b2afacc23640a2dbc8
#
_entry.id   c7e3e35d1b69f7b2afacc23640a2dbc8
#
_cell.length_a   1.000
_cell.length_b   1.000
_cell.length_c   1.000
_cell.angle_alpha   90.00
_cell.angle_beta   90.00
_cell.angle_gamma   90.00
#
_symmetry.space_group_name_H-M   'P 1'
#
loop_
_entity.id
_entity.type
_entity.pdbx_description
1 polymer ?
#
loop_
_entity_poly.entity_id
_entity_poly.type
_entity_poly.pdbx_seq_one_letter_code
_entity_poly.pdbx_strand_id
1 'polypeptide(L)'
;ISVGASTGFVHLHLHTEYSLLDGGNRIDKLVARVKELGMSSVGITDHGNLFGAVAFYSAAKEAGIKPILGVEAYVTPPGKPRQDRTYSGGGEGGYHLVLLAENNTGWNNLLYLCSTAFLEGFYYKPRIDREVLAAHSEGLIAINGHLGSEIGDHLLAYERSGDEKHWAAAVESATWHASTFAGSSPRFFIELQHHVSEQNSINKHLIRLATELKLPLVCDNDSHFLKAEDHDAHDTLICISTGK
;
A
#
# COMPACT_ATOMS: atom_id res chain seq x y z
N ILE A 1 -0.80 -30.91 -10.58
CA ILE A 1 -0.05 -30.23 -9.49
C ILE A 1 -0.83 -30.53 -8.22
N SER A 2 -0.25 -31.29 -7.27
CA SER A 2 -0.89 -31.64 -6.01
C SER A 2 -1.08 -30.37 -5.17
N VAL A 3 -2.33 -30.03 -4.89
CA VAL A 3 -2.70 -29.03 -3.90
C VAL A 3 -2.32 -29.60 -2.53
N GLY A 4 -1.25 -29.10 -1.91
CA GLY A 4 -0.82 -29.74 -0.68
C GLY A 4 0.35 -29.13 0.09
N ALA A 5 0.59 -27.83 0.03
CA ALA A 5 1.30 -27.14 1.11
C ALA A 5 0.81 -25.70 1.12
N SER A 6 0.35 -25.22 2.27
CA SER A 6 0.15 -23.78 2.49
C SER A 6 1.46 -23.10 2.12
N THR A 7 1.43 -22.19 1.16
CA THR A 7 2.63 -21.49 0.67
C THR A 7 3.26 -20.61 1.74
N GLY A 8 2.58 -20.35 2.86
CA GLY A 8 2.98 -19.40 3.89
C GLY A 8 2.96 -17.94 3.43
N PHE A 9 2.66 -17.69 2.14
CA PHE A 9 2.59 -16.35 1.57
C PHE A 9 1.18 -15.76 1.72
N VAL A 10 1.12 -14.46 2.00
CA VAL A 10 -0.13 -13.69 2.11
C VAL A 10 0.06 -12.38 1.36
N HIS A 11 -0.80 -12.08 0.39
CA HIS A 11 -0.84 -10.76 -0.20
C HIS A 11 -1.35 -9.75 0.82
N LEU A 12 -0.57 -8.71 1.09
CA LEU A 12 -0.91 -7.59 1.98
C LEU A 12 -1.09 -6.28 1.22
N HIS A 13 -0.60 -6.22 -0.03
CA HIS A 13 -0.71 -5.12 -0.96
C HIS A 13 -1.34 -5.64 -2.26
N LEU A 14 -2.65 -5.36 -2.43
CA LEU A 14 -3.45 -5.89 -3.53
C LEU A 14 -4.64 -4.97 -3.80
N HIS A 15 -4.89 -4.72 -5.10
CA HIS A 15 -5.95 -3.84 -5.59
C HIS A 15 -7.10 -4.64 -6.18
N THR A 16 -8.34 -4.33 -5.74
CA THR A 16 -9.56 -4.92 -6.28
C THR A 16 -10.16 -4.03 -7.37
N GLU A 17 -11.29 -4.45 -7.94
CA GLU A 17 -12.11 -3.66 -8.84
C GLU A 17 -12.57 -2.30 -8.26
N TYR A 18 -12.37 -2.08 -6.96
CA TYR A 18 -12.66 -0.80 -6.28
C TYR A 18 -11.48 0.19 -6.28
N SER A 19 -10.30 -0.22 -6.76
CA SER A 19 -9.27 0.68 -7.27
C SER A 19 -9.66 1.08 -8.70
N LEU A 20 -10.63 2.03 -8.82
CA LEU A 20 -11.33 2.32 -10.06
C LEU A 20 -10.40 2.67 -11.20
N LEU A 21 -10.60 2.00 -12.35
CA LEU A 21 -9.80 2.13 -13.58
C LEU A 21 -8.32 1.74 -13.40
N ASP A 22 -8.02 0.91 -12.40
CA ASP A 22 -6.68 0.40 -12.11
C ASP A 22 -6.70 -1.07 -11.67
N GLY A 23 -7.42 -1.42 -10.59
CA GLY A 23 -7.53 -2.79 -10.12
C GLY A 23 -8.46 -3.67 -10.98
N GLY A 24 -7.96 -4.83 -11.41
CA GLY A 24 -8.70 -5.85 -12.16
C GLY A 24 -9.11 -7.07 -11.34
N ASN A 25 -8.79 -7.13 -10.04
CA ASN A 25 -9.12 -8.24 -9.16
C ASN A 25 -10.58 -8.17 -8.69
N ARG A 26 -11.50 -8.85 -9.37
CA ARG A 26 -12.87 -8.99 -8.89
C ARG A 26 -12.91 -9.82 -7.60
N ILE A 27 -13.60 -9.33 -6.58
CA ILE A 27 -13.63 -9.92 -5.23
C ILE A 27 -14.01 -11.40 -5.25
N ASP A 28 -15.04 -11.78 -6.01
CA ASP A 28 -15.51 -13.16 -6.12
C ASP A 28 -14.42 -14.08 -6.68
N LYS A 29 -13.74 -13.64 -7.72
CA LYS A 29 -12.65 -14.39 -8.37
C LYS A 29 -11.37 -14.38 -7.54
N LEU A 30 -11.06 -13.26 -6.88
CA LEU A 30 -9.91 -13.16 -5.98
C LEU A 30 -10.00 -14.18 -4.85
N VAL A 31 -11.12 -14.24 -4.14
CA VAL A 31 -11.33 -15.17 -3.03
C VAL A 31 -11.24 -16.63 -3.49
N ALA A 32 -11.84 -16.93 -4.66
CA ALA A 32 -11.74 -18.27 -5.27
C ALA A 32 -10.28 -18.62 -5.61
N ARG A 33 -9.53 -17.68 -6.19
CA ARG A 33 -8.12 -17.88 -6.56
C ARG A 33 -7.22 -18.08 -5.36
N VAL A 34 -7.39 -17.30 -4.30
CA VAL A 34 -6.67 -17.43 -3.03
C VAL A 34 -6.87 -18.83 -2.43
N LYS A 35 -8.10 -19.33 -2.46
CA LYS A 35 -8.42 -20.68 -1.99
C LYS A 35 -7.79 -21.77 -2.89
N GLU A 36 -7.85 -21.61 -4.21
CA GLU A 36 -7.21 -22.52 -5.17
C GLU A 36 -5.69 -22.60 -4.95
N LEU A 37 -5.03 -21.49 -4.63
CA LEU A 37 -3.60 -21.43 -4.32
C LEU A 37 -3.24 -21.95 -2.92
N GLY A 38 -4.22 -22.38 -2.11
CA GLY A 38 -4.00 -22.89 -0.76
C GLY A 38 -3.60 -21.83 0.25
N MET A 39 -3.84 -20.55 -0.06
CA MET A 39 -3.60 -19.45 0.88
C MET A 39 -4.74 -19.37 1.90
N SER A 40 -4.42 -19.09 3.17
CA SER A 40 -5.40 -19.01 4.26
C SER A 40 -5.86 -17.58 4.56
N SER A 41 -5.19 -16.59 3.97
CA SER A 41 -5.43 -15.16 4.25
C SER A 41 -5.11 -14.34 3.00
N VAL A 42 -5.73 -13.18 2.88
CA VAL A 42 -5.41 -12.18 1.85
C VAL A 42 -5.84 -10.79 2.33
N GLY A 43 -5.06 -9.77 1.99
CA GLY A 43 -5.37 -8.37 2.19
C GLY A 43 -5.94 -7.72 0.94
N ILE A 44 -6.71 -6.64 1.13
CA ILE A 44 -7.04 -5.67 0.10
C ILE A 44 -6.62 -4.29 0.55
N THR A 45 -6.08 -3.49 -0.37
CA THR A 45 -5.53 -2.16 -0.12
C THR A 45 -5.84 -1.22 -1.27
N ASP A 46 -7.12 -1.08 -1.60
CA ASP A 46 -7.56 -0.24 -2.71
C ASP A 46 -7.12 1.22 -2.55
N HIS A 47 -6.89 1.90 -3.68
CA HIS A 47 -6.42 3.28 -3.73
C HIS A 47 -7.37 4.26 -3.05
N GLY A 48 -6.96 4.78 -1.89
CA GLY A 48 -7.61 5.86 -1.17
C GLY A 48 -9.02 5.57 -0.66
N ASN A 49 -9.49 4.33 -0.71
CA ASN A 49 -10.87 4.00 -0.32
C ASN A 49 -11.02 2.61 0.32
N LEU A 50 -12.17 2.41 0.96
CA LEU A 50 -12.60 1.16 1.60
C LEU A 50 -13.91 0.62 0.99
N PHE A 51 -14.22 0.99 -0.25
CA PHE A 51 -15.52 0.69 -0.87
C PHE A 51 -15.79 -0.81 -0.98
N GLY A 52 -14.76 -1.60 -1.28
CA GLY A 52 -14.84 -3.06 -1.39
C GLY A 52 -14.81 -3.81 -0.05
N ALA A 53 -14.52 -3.15 1.07
CA ALA A 53 -14.19 -3.81 2.33
C ALA A 53 -15.29 -4.76 2.85
N VAL A 54 -16.56 -4.35 2.81
CA VAL A 54 -17.69 -5.15 3.30
C VAL A 54 -17.93 -6.36 2.40
N ALA A 55 -17.92 -6.15 1.08
CA ALA A 55 -18.11 -7.22 0.10
C ALA A 55 -16.98 -8.26 0.20
N PHE A 56 -15.73 -7.78 0.28
CA PHE A 56 -14.56 -8.64 0.44
C PHE A 56 -14.59 -9.41 1.77
N TYR A 57 -14.86 -8.73 2.89
CA TYR A 57 -14.95 -9.38 4.19
C TYR A 57 -15.96 -10.53 4.19
N SER A 58 -17.16 -10.29 3.65
CA SER A 58 -18.23 -11.29 3.59
C SER A 58 -17.82 -12.49 2.72
N ALA A 59 -17.31 -12.23 1.51
CA ALA A 59 -16.89 -13.28 0.58
C ALA A 59 -15.73 -14.12 1.15
N ALA A 60 -14.72 -13.47 1.75
CA ALA A 60 -13.58 -14.17 2.34
C ALA A 60 -14.00 -15.03 3.54
N LYS A 61 -14.86 -14.52 4.43
CA LYS A 61 -15.38 -15.27 5.58
C LYS A 61 -16.20 -16.49 5.13
N GLU A 62 -17.06 -16.34 4.14
CA GLU A 62 -17.83 -17.45 3.57
C GLU A 62 -16.93 -18.54 2.96
N ALA A 63 -15.84 -18.14 2.31
CA ALA A 63 -14.85 -19.06 1.75
C ALA A 63 -13.91 -19.70 2.77
N GLY A 64 -13.95 -19.28 4.05
CA GLY A 64 -13.02 -19.73 5.10
C GLY A 64 -11.63 -19.09 5.00
N ILE A 65 -11.48 -17.98 4.29
CA ILE A 65 -10.25 -17.20 4.16
C ILE A 65 -10.26 -16.07 5.21
N LYS A 66 -9.11 -15.82 5.85
CA LYS A 66 -8.96 -14.68 6.77
C LYS A 66 -8.83 -13.39 5.97
N PRO A 67 -9.81 -12.46 6.03
CA PRO A 67 -9.69 -11.15 5.39
C PRO A 67 -8.77 -10.24 6.20
N ILE A 68 -7.91 -9.49 5.51
CA ILE A 68 -7.13 -8.39 6.06
C ILE A 68 -7.59 -7.12 5.35
N LEU A 69 -8.10 -6.16 6.12
CA LEU A 69 -8.66 -4.92 5.58
C LEU A 69 -7.64 -3.80 5.67
N GLY A 70 -7.44 -3.12 4.56
CA GLY A 70 -6.51 -2.00 4.46
C GLY A 70 -6.89 -1.01 3.38
N VAL A 71 -6.03 -0.05 3.18
CA VAL A 71 -6.10 0.98 2.15
C VAL A 71 -4.69 1.35 1.72
N GLU A 72 -4.48 1.61 0.45
CA GLU A 72 -3.31 2.35 0.00
C GLU A 72 -3.65 3.84 -0.01
N ALA A 73 -3.22 4.53 1.04
CA ALA A 73 -3.51 5.93 1.27
C ALA A 73 -2.59 6.85 0.46
N TYR A 74 -3.10 8.02 0.07
CA TYR A 74 -2.31 9.12 -0.48
C TYR A 74 -1.92 10.07 0.66
N VAL A 75 -0.64 10.24 0.91
CA VAL A 75 -0.09 11.07 2.00
C VAL A 75 0.61 12.28 1.40
N THR A 76 0.25 13.50 1.86
CA THR A 76 0.96 14.70 1.43
C THR A 76 2.39 14.72 1.96
N PRO A 77 3.34 15.38 1.25
CA PRO A 77 4.72 15.50 1.73
C PRO A 77 4.82 16.14 3.11
N PRO A 78 5.94 15.93 3.80
CA PRO A 78 6.21 16.58 5.08
C PRO A 78 5.96 18.09 5.04
N GLY A 79 5.24 18.60 6.05
CA GLY A 79 4.93 20.03 6.17
C GLY A 79 3.84 20.54 5.21
N LYS A 80 3.24 19.67 4.39
CA LYS A 80 2.10 20.03 3.53
C LYS A 80 0.80 19.53 4.13
N PRO A 81 -0.16 20.41 4.47
CA PRO A 81 -1.45 19.98 4.96
C PRO A 81 -2.26 19.30 3.85
N ARG A 82 -3.16 18.40 4.19
CA ARG A 82 -4.03 17.68 3.25
C ARG A 82 -4.88 18.58 2.37
N GLN A 83 -5.18 19.82 2.84
CA GLN A 83 -5.95 20.82 2.09
C GLN A 83 -5.11 21.57 1.04
N ASP A 84 -3.78 21.43 1.03
CA ASP A 84 -2.92 22.16 0.09
C ASP A 84 -3.21 21.72 -1.36
N ARG A 85 -3.75 22.65 -2.15
CA ARG A 85 -4.07 22.45 -3.57
C ARG A 85 -2.97 22.94 -4.51
N THR A 86 -1.87 23.43 -3.98
CA THR A 86 -0.73 23.93 -4.77
C THR A 86 0.30 22.83 -5.06
N TYR A 87 0.20 21.70 -4.36
CA TYR A 87 1.11 20.57 -4.47
C TYR A 87 0.49 19.44 -5.27
N SER A 88 1.18 19.01 -6.31
CA SER A 88 0.85 17.88 -7.17
C SER A 88 2.01 16.84 -7.21
N GLY A 89 2.87 16.82 -6.20
CA GLY A 89 4.04 15.96 -6.14
C GLY A 89 3.70 14.49 -5.90
N GLY A 90 4.69 13.62 -6.18
CA GLY A 90 4.50 12.17 -6.16
C GLY A 90 3.79 11.63 -7.41
N GLY A 91 3.63 12.47 -8.48
CA GLY A 91 3.00 12.06 -9.74
C GLY A 91 1.48 11.92 -9.69
N GLU A 92 0.89 11.61 -8.53
CA GLU A 92 -0.53 11.30 -8.34
C GLU A 92 -1.22 12.11 -7.21
N GLY A 93 -0.60 13.20 -6.77
CA GLY A 93 -1.18 14.09 -5.76
C GLY A 93 -0.83 13.76 -4.31
N GLY A 94 0.01 12.76 -4.06
CA GLY A 94 0.51 12.35 -2.74
C GLY A 94 1.40 11.13 -2.85
N TYR A 95 2.15 10.83 -1.80
CA TYR A 95 2.91 9.60 -1.67
C TYR A 95 2.00 8.44 -1.24
N HIS A 96 2.27 7.27 -1.75
CA HIS A 96 1.53 6.05 -1.40
C HIS A 96 2.01 5.48 -0.05
N LEU A 97 1.07 5.01 0.76
CA LEU A 97 1.34 4.31 2.02
C LEU A 97 0.28 3.25 2.26
N VAL A 98 0.68 2.01 2.38
CA VAL A 98 -0.23 0.91 2.71
C VAL A 98 -0.52 0.92 4.21
N LEU A 99 -1.80 0.93 4.57
CA LEU A 99 -2.29 0.86 5.95
C LEU A 99 -3.21 -0.34 6.11
N LEU A 100 -2.93 -1.19 7.10
CA LEU A 100 -3.73 -2.38 7.41
C LEU A 100 -4.31 -2.27 8.82
N ALA A 101 -5.56 -2.68 8.99
CA ALA A 101 -6.18 -2.77 10.33
C ALA A 101 -5.68 -4.01 11.08
N GLU A 102 -4.99 -3.81 12.19
CA GLU A 102 -4.57 -4.88 13.09
C GLU A 102 -5.73 -5.37 13.96
N ASN A 103 -6.63 -4.46 14.31
CA ASN A 103 -7.77 -4.70 15.22
C ASN A 103 -8.92 -3.70 14.96
N ASN A 104 -9.97 -3.74 15.78
CA ASN A 104 -11.14 -2.86 15.62
C ASN A 104 -10.81 -1.37 15.80
N THR A 105 -9.82 -1.01 16.63
CA THR A 105 -9.36 0.38 16.76
C THR A 105 -8.75 0.82 15.43
N GLY A 106 -7.87 0.00 14.84
CA GLY A 106 -7.29 0.27 13.53
C GLY A 106 -8.35 0.36 12.43
N TRP A 107 -9.37 -0.50 12.44
CA TRP A 107 -10.48 -0.41 11.50
C TRP A 107 -11.21 0.94 11.60
N ASN A 108 -11.55 1.38 12.81
CA ASN A 108 -12.17 2.68 13.02
C ASN A 108 -11.28 3.83 12.57
N ASN A 109 -9.96 3.72 12.79
CA ASN A 109 -8.99 4.70 12.33
C ASN A 109 -8.90 4.73 10.79
N LEU A 110 -8.95 3.58 10.10
CA LEU A 110 -9.03 3.56 8.63
C LEU A 110 -10.28 4.27 8.11
N LEU A 111 -11.45 4.01 8.72
CA LEU A 111 -12.69 4.69 8.36
C LEU A 111 -12.57 6.22 8.54
N TYR A 112 -11.97 6.65 9.65
CA TYR A 112 -11.75 8.07 9.92
C TYR A 112 -10.78 8.70 8.90
N LEU A 113 -9.64 8.07 8.66
CA LEU A 113 -8.62 8.56 7.73
C LEU A 113 -9.17 8.66 6.30
N CYS A 114 -9.85 7.63 5.80
CA CYS A 114 -10.47 7.67 4.48
C CYS A 114 -11.57 8.76 4.39
N SER A 115 -12.41 8.90 5.42
CA SER A 115 -13.44 9.94 5.45
C SER A 115 -12.83 11.35 5.43
N THR A 116 -11.80 11.57 6.24
CA THR A 116 -11.05 12.85 6.28
C THR A 116 -10.38 13.13 4.93
N ALA A 117 -9.80 12.12 4.30
CA ALA A 117 -9.17 12.25 2.98
C ALA A 117 -10.17 12.76 1.91
N PHE A 118 -11.39 12.22 1.92
CA PHE A 118 -12.44 12.67 0.98
C PHE A 118 -13.04 14.02 1.34
N LEU A 119 -13.32 14.28 2.62
CA LEU A 119 -14.03 15.48 3.06
C LEU A 119 -13.14 16.74 3.11
N GLU A 120 -11.87 16.57 3.48
CA GLU A 120 -10.96 17.67 3.71
C GLU A 120 -9.77 17.73 2.75
N GLY A 121 -9.26 16.54 2.35
CA GLY A 121 -8.01 16.42 1.59
C GLY A 121 -8.17 16.17 0.09
N PHE A 122 -9.39 16.13 -0.42
CA PHE A 122 -9.62 15.78 -1.83
C PHE A 122 -9.12 16.87 -2.78
N TYR A 123 -8.10 16.50 -3.55
CA TYR A 123 -7.60 17.27 -4.69
C TYR A 123 -7.02 16.30 -5.72
N TYR A 124 -7.78 15.97 -6.74
CA TYR A 124 -7.60 14.87 -7.69
C TYR A 124 -7.64 13.47 -7.02
N LYS A 125 -7.03 13.30 -5.87
CA LYS A 125 -7.02 12.09 -5.04
C LYS A 125 -7.41 12.44 -3.60
N PRO A 126 -7.98 11.48 -2.83
CA PRO A 126 -8.28 11.67 -1.41
C PRO A 126 -6.98 11.58 -0.59
N ARG A 127 -6.52 12.70 -0.02
CA ARG A 127 -5.23 12.79 0.66
C ARG A 127 -5.38 12.96 2.17
N ILE A 128 -4.49 12.35 2.89
CA ILE A 128 -4.22 12.61 4.31
C ILE A 128 -2.85 13.28 4.45
N ASP A 129 -2.57 13.83 5.62
CA ASP A 129 -1.26 14.38 5.99
C ASP A 129 -0.67 13.64 7.19
N ARG A 130 0.59 13.92 7.50
CA ARG A 130 1.30 13.31 8.64
C ARG A 130 0.61 13.62 9.98
N GLU A 131 -0.05 14.77 10.11
CA GLU A 131 -0.73 15.16 11.36
C GLU A 131 -1.90 14.24 11.66
N VAL A 132 -2.84 14.10 10.72
CA VAL A 132 -4.02 13.24 10.92
C VAL A 132 -3.62 11.76 10.97
N LEU A 133 -2.62 11.35 10.20
CA LEU A 133 -2.10 9.97 10.24
C LEU A 133 -1.50 9.63 11.61
N ALA A 134 -0.68 10.50 12.18
CA ALA A 134 -0.10 10.29 13.50
C ALA A 134 -1.16 10.23 14.61
N ALA A 135 -2.18 11.11 14.53
CA ALA A 135 -3.29 11.13 15.50
C ALA A 135 -4.17 9.87 15.46
N HIS A 136 -4.17 9.14 14.34
CA HIS A 136 -5.02 7.96 14.09
C HIS A 136 -4.22 6.70 13.70
N SER A 137 -2.98 6.57 14.19
CA SER A 137 -2.08 5.44 13.90
C SER A 137 -2.31 4.20 14.77
N GLU A 138 -3.06 4.33 15.88
CA GLU A 138 -3.29 3.22 16.81
C GLU A 138 -4.05 2.08 16.12
N GLY A 139 -3.59 0.83 16.34
CA GLY A 139 -4.19 -0.37 15.76
C GLY A 139 -3.99 -0.49 14.24
N LEU A 140 -3.12 0.34 13.66
CA LEU A 140 -2.73 0.22 12.26
C LEU A 140 -1.32 -0.36 12.12
N ILE A 141 -1.13 -1.15 11.08
CA ILE A 141 0.16 -1.56 10.54
C ILE A 141 0.38 -0.76 9.25
N ALA A 142 1.57 -0.18 9.09
CA ALA A 142 1.94 0.54 7.88
C ALA A 142 3.05 -0.20 7.13
N ILE A 143 2.97 -0.16 5.81
CA ILE A 143 3.98 -0.70 4.88
C ILE A 143 4.34 0.43 3.93
N ASN A 144 5.64 0.69 3.69
CA ASN A 144 6.03 1.86 2.90
C ASN A 144 5.48 1.87 1.46
N GLY A 145 5.14 0.70 0.91
CA GLY A 145 4.60 0.60 -0.44
C GLY A 145 5.68 0.59 -1.54
N HIS A 146 5.25 0.85 -2.77
CA HIS A 146 6.07 0.78 -3.98
C HIS A 146 6.89 2.06 -4.25
N LEU A 147 7.37 2.23 -5.50
CA LEU A 147 8.15 3.41 -5.97
C LEU A 147 7.45 4.76 -5.73
N GLY A 148 6.10 4.79 -5.72
CA GLY A 148 5.30 5.98 -5.43
C GLY A 148 5.25 6.36 -3.95
N SER A 149 5.87 5.60 -3.05
CA SER A 149 6.01 5.96 -1.64
C SER A 149 7.06 7.06 -1.44
N GLU A 150 6.97 7.80 -0.34
CA GLU A 150 7.95 8.83 0.01
C GLU A 150 9.37 8.27 0.10
N ILE A 151 9.54 7.11 0.73
CA ILE A 151 10.83 6.42 0.84
C ILE A 151 11.31 5.95 -0.53
N GLY A 152 10.41 5.37 -1.34
CA GLY A 152 10.74 4.88 -2.69
C GLY A 152 11.21 6.00 -3.61
N ASP A 153 10.51 7.15 -3.61
CA ASP A 153 10.86 8.34 -4.40
C ASP A 153 12.26 8.86 -4.03
N HIS A 154 12.54 9.00 -2.74
CA HIS A 154 13.85 9.44 -2.27
C HIS A 154 14.97 8.45 -2.63
N LEU A 155 14.74 7.15 -2.47
CA LEU A 155 15.75 6.13 -2.81
C LEU A 155 15.97 6.04 -4.32
N LEU A 156 14.96 6.24 -5.14
CA LEU A 156 15.10 6.31 -6.59
C LEU A 156 15.90 7.55 -7.02
N ALA A 157 15.65 8.70 -6.37
CA ALA A 157 16.44 9.91 -6.59
C ALA A 157 17.90 9.72 -6.15
N TYR A 158 18.14 9.02 -5.04
CA TYR A 158 19.47 8.65 -4.58
C TYR A 158 20.19 7.73 -5.57
N GLU A 159 19.51 6.67 -6.06
CA GLU A 159 20.07 5.74 -7.07
C GLU A 159 20.50 6.45 -8.35
N ARG A 160 19.72 7.45 -8.78
CA ARG A 160 19.99 8.21 -10.02
C ARG A 160 21.09 9.26 -9.88
N SER A 161 21.20 9.90 -8.71
CA SER A 161 22.09 11.07 -8.52
C SER A 161 23.33 10.80 -7.68
N GLY A 162 23.28 9.80 -6.79
CA GLY A 162 24.30 9.60 -5.75
C GLY A 162 24.33 10.69 -4.69
N ASP A 163 23.35 11.60 -4.64
CA ASP A 163 23.34 12.72 -3.69
C ASP A 163 22.79 12.27 -2.33
N GLU A 164 23.65 12.32 -1.32
CA GLU A 164 23.36 11.88 0.06
C GLU A 164 22.16 12.60 0.70
N LYS A 165 21.74 13.76 0.20
CA LYS A 165 20.52 14.42 0.68
C LYS A 165 19.27 13.55 0.49
N HIS A 166 19.21 12.77 -0.59
CA HIS A 166 18.08 11.88 -0.85
C HIS A 166 18.09 10.66 0.07
N TRP A 167 19.30 10.12 0.36
CA TRP A 167 19.44 9.07 1.37
C TRP A 167 18.99 9.58 2.75
N ALA A 168 19.45 10.78 3.16
CA ALA A 168 19.07 11.39 4.44
C ALA A 168 17.54 11.63 4.54
N ALA A 169 16.88 12.03 3.44
CA ALA A 169 15.44 12.20 3.40
C ALA A 169 14.69 10.85 3.52
N ALA A 170 15.18 9.79 2.88
CA ALA A 170 14.62 8.44 3.06
C ALA A 170 14.75 7.94 4.50
N VAL A 171 15.91 8.19 5.16
CA VAL A 171 16.15 7.85 6.57
C VAL A 171 15.21 8.64 7.49
N GLU A 172 15.02 9.94 7.25
CA GLU A 172 14.09 10.78 8.01
C GLU A 172 12.66 10.26 7.90
N SER A 173 12.19 10.01 6.67
CA SER A 173 10.87 9.48 6.42
C SER A 173 10.65 8.12 7.11
N ALA A 174 11.57 7.17 6.95
CA ALA A 174 11.48 5.87 7.59
C ALA A 174 11.47 5.96 9.12
N THR A 175 12.27 6.85 9.69
CA THR A 175 12.34 7.10 11.15
C THR A 175 11.03 7.68 11.66
N TRP A 176 10.44 8.64 10.93
CA TRP A 176 9.16 9.22 11.28
C TRP A 176 8.05 8.17 11.29
N HIS A 177 7.96 7.34 10.24
CA HIS A 177 6.97 6.25 10.18
C HIS A 177 7.18 5.23 11.31
N ALA A 178 8.42 4.82 11.55
CA ALA A 178 8.74 3.87 12.61
C ALA A 178 8.33 4.39 13.99
N SER A 179 8.51 5.69 14.26
CA SER A 179 8.09 6.30 15.52
C SER A 179 6.58 6.47 15.63
N THR A 180 5.92 6.83 14.53
CA THR A 180 4.45 6.99 14.45
C THR A 180 3.71 5.66 14.68
N PHE A 181 4.25 4.58 14.12
CA PHE A 181 3.69 3.23 14.26
C PHE A 181 4.43 2.38 15.32
N ALA A 182 5.05 3.02 16.31
CA ALA A 182 5.68 2.31 17.41
C ALA A 182 4.64 1.59 18.30
N GLY A 183 5.04 0.44 18.86
CA GLY A 183 4.18 -0.36 19.74
C GLY A 183 4.96 -1.45 20.47
N SER A 184 4.25 -2.40 21.09
CA SER A 184 4.85 -3.58 21.72
C SER A 184 5.49 -4.53 20.72
N SER A 185 5.05 -4.48 19.47
CA SER A 185 5.63 -5.15 18.30
C SER A 185 5.80 -4.14 17.16
N PRO A 186 6.69 -4.40 16.19
CA PRO A 186 6.84 -3.53 15.03
C PRO A 186 5.52 -3.43 14.25
N ARG A 187 5.13 -2.21 13.90
CA ARG A 187 3.93 -1.92 13.09
C ARG A 187 4.26 -1.08 11.84
N PHE A 188 5.54 -0.86 11.55
CA PHE A 188 6.01 -0.29 10.28
C PHE A 188 6.98 -1.25 9.62
N PHE A 189 6.75 -1.54 8.34
CA PHE A 189 7.51 -2.52 7.55
C PHE A 189 8.03 -1.88 6.27
N ILE A 190 9.22 -2.29 5.85
CA ILE A 190 9.79 -1.95 4.55
C ILE A 190 9.42 -3.03 3.55
N GLU A 191 8.76 -2.64 2.46
CA GLU A 191 8.29 -3.53 1.40
C GLU A 191 9.36 -3.73 0.32
N LEU A 192 9.55 -4.97 -0.06
CA LEU A 192 10.32 -5.36 -1.23
C LEU A 192 9.38 -5.94 -2.29
N GLN A 193 9.49 -5.44 -3.51
CA GLN A 193 8.73 -5.93 -4.66
C GLN A 193 9.69 -6.33 -5.79
N HIS A 194 9.24 -7.22 -6.66
CA HIS A 194 10.05 -7.69 -7.80
C HIS A 194 9.20 -7.74 -9.08
N HIS A 195 9.03 -6.61 -9.76
CA HIS A 195 8.26 -6.54 -11.01
C HIS A 195 8.86 -5.57 -12.05
N VAL A 196 9.29 -4.35 -11.68
CA VAL A 196 9.90 -3.39 -12.61
C VAL A 196 11.36 -3.14 -12.27
N SER A 197 12.15 -2.75 -13.29
CA SER A 197 13.60 -2.55 -13.13
C SER A 197 13.95 -1.50 -12.09
N GLU A 198 13.19 -0.41 -12.03
CA GLU A 198 13.37 0.68 -11.09
C GLU A 198 13.17 0.20 -9.65
N GLN A 199 12.14 -0.60 -9.39
CA GLN A 199 11.92 -1.19 -8.07
C GLN A 199 13.06 -2.13 -7.69
N ASN A 200 13.48 -2.98 -8.63
CA ASN A 200 14.60 -3.89 -8.40
C ASN A 200 15.91 -3.12 -8.09
N SER A 201 16.11 -1.95 -8.72
CA SER A 201 17.31 -1.13 -8.50
C SER A 201 17.38 -0.54 -7.09
N ILE A 202 16.24 -0.20 -6.48
CA ILE A 202 16.19 0.38 -5.13
C ILE A 202 16.09 -0.67 -4.02
N ASN A 203 15.78 -1.94 -4.31
CA ASN A 203 15.66 -2.98 -3.28
C ASN A 203 16.92 -3.10 -2.41
N LYS A 204 18.13 -2.96 -2.99
CA LYS A 204 19.39 -2.95 -2.22
C LYS A 204 19.43 -1.81 -1.18
N HIS A 205 18.87 -0.64 -1.53
CA HIS A 205 18.80 0.52 -0.64
C HIS A 205 17.71 0.34 0.43
N LEU A 206 16.56 -0.24 0.08
CA LEU A 206 15.52 -0.61 1.02
C LEU A 206 16.03 -1.61 2.08
N ILE A 207 16.78 -2.63 1.64
CA ILE A 207 17.41 -3.61 2.54
C ILE A 207 18.45 -2.92 3.45
N ARG A 208 19.30 -2.04 2.89
CA ARG A 208 20.26 -1.26 3.66
C ARG A 208 19.55 -0.40 4.71
N LEU A 209 18.53 0.37 4.31
CA LEU A 209 17.74 1.23 5.19
C LEU A 209 17.09 0.44 6.33
N ALA A 210 16.44 -0.67 5.99
CA ALA A 210 15.82 -1.56 6.98
C ALA A 210 16.84 -2.13 7.96
N THR A 211 18.05 -2.49 7.50
CA THR A 211 19.12 -3.02 8.34
C THR A 211 19.66 -1.93 9.29
N GLU A 212 19.97 -0.74 8.78
CA GLU A 212 20.50 0.38 9.57
C GLU A 212 19.51 0.84 10.65
N LEU A 213 18.21 0.88 10.32
CA LEU A 213 17.15 1.32 11.24
C LEU A 213 16.50 0.16 12.02
N LYS A 214 16.93 -1.09 11.79
CA LYS A 214 16.38 -2.31 12.42
C LYS A 214 14.87 -2.46 12.17
N LEU A 215 14.42 -2.12 10.97
CA LEU A 215 13.05 -2.25 10.55
C LEU A 215 12.80 -3.63 9.92
N PRO A 216 11.63 -4.25 10.15
CA PRO A 216 11.28 -5.50 9.52
C PRO A 216 11.02 -5.33 8.03
N LEU A 217 11.34 -6.38 7.25
CA LEU A 217 11.06 -6.47 5.83
C LEU A 217 9.80 -7.29 5.59
N VAL A 218 9.05 -6.93 4.54
CA VAL A 218 7.96 -7.72 3.98
C VAL A 218 8.14 -7.79 2.46
N CYS A 219 7.79 -8.92 1.86
CA CYS A 219 7.77 -9.07 0.40
C CYS A 219 6.32 -9.12 -0.07
N ASP A 220 5.98 -8.31 -1.05
CA ASP A 220 4.64 -8.28 -1.66
C ASP A 220 4.74 -8.01 -3.16
N ASN A 221 3.61 -8.01 -3.86
CA ASN A 221 3.58 -7.92 -5.31
C ASN A 221 2.77 -6.73 -5.84
N ASP A 222 2.05 -5.99 -4.99
CA ASP A 222 1.18 -4.90 -5.45
C ASP A 222 0.26 -5.37 -6.59
N SER A 223 -0.51 -6.43 -6.29
CA SER A 223 -1.22 -7.20 -7.31
C SER A 223 -2.45 -6.46 -7.82
N HIS A 224 -2.49 -6.20 -9.13
CA HIS A 224 -3.59 -5.52 -9.80
C HIS A 224 -4.48 -6.44 -10.65
N PHE A 225 -4.07 -7.68 -10.91
CA PHE A 225 -4.86 -8.67 -11.65
C PHE A 225 -4.53 -10.10 -11.20
N LEU A 226 -5.40 -11.08 -11.53
CA LEU A 226 -5.34 -12.41 -10.94
C LEU A 226 -4.32 -13.35 -11.57
N LYS A 227 -4.15 -13.28 -12.88
CA LYS A 227 -3.38 -14.23 -13.66
C LYS A 227 -2.60 -13.54 -14.77
N ALA A 228 -1.49 -14.13 -15.20
CA ALA A 228 -0.66 -13.57 -16.26
C ALA A 228 -1.42 -13.31 -17.57
N GLU A 229 -2.42 -14.14 -17.89
CA GLU A 229 -3.28 -13.95 -19.06
C GLU A 229 -4.24 -12.76 -18.99
N ASP A 230 -4.43 -12.17 -17.79
CA ASP A 230 -5.26 -10.97 -17.59
C ASP A 230 -4.52 -9.66 -17.93
N HIS A 231 -3.23 -9.74 -18.27
CA HIS A 231 -2.37 -8.58 -18.56
C HIS A 231 -2.96 -7.65 -19.63
N ASP A 232 -3.40 -8.18 -20.77
CA ASP A 232 -3.91 -7.38 -21.88
C ASP A 232 -5.22 -6.65 -21.51
N ALA A 233 -6.07 -7.30 -20.71
CA ALA A 233 -7.29 -6.69 -20.21
C ALA A 233 -6.96 -5.57 -19.19
N HIS A 234 -5.97 -5.77 -18.33
CA HIS A 234 -5.49 -4.77 -17.39
C HIS A 234 -4.85 -3.58 -18.11
N ASP A 235 -4.01 -3.81 -19.13
CA ASP A 235 -3.42 -2.74 -19.96
C ASP A 235 -4.51 -1.88 -20.62
N THR A 236 -5.57 -2.51 -21.13
CA THR A 236 -6.74 -1.78 -21.66
C THR A 236 -7.42 -0.91 -20.59
N LEU A 237 -7.54 -1.41 -19.34
CA LEU A 237 -8.11 -0.65 -18.23
C LEU A 237 -7.25 0.59 -17.91
N ILE A 238 -5.92 0.44 -17.89
CA ILE A 238 -4.97 1.54 -17.68
C ILE A 238 -5.03 2.55 -18.83
N CYS A 239 -5.19 2.11 -20.08
CA CYS A 239 -5.38 3.01 -21.23
C CYS A 239 -6.64 3.87 -21.07
N ILE A 240 -7.75 3.31 -20.59
CA ILE A 240 -8.96 4.07 -20.29
C ILE A 240 -8.70 5.11 -19.19
N SER A 241 -8.00 4.71 -18.13
CA SER A 241 -7.66 5.58 -17.01
C SER A 241 -6.77 6.76 -17.42
N THR A 242 -5.82 6.53 -18.30
CA THR A 242 -4.81 7.52 -18.72
C THR A 242 -5.19 8.30 -19.98
N GLY A 243 -6.26 7.90 -20.67
CA GLY A 243 -6.71 8.51 -21.92
C GLY A 243 -5.78 8.24 -23.10
N LYS A 244 -5.09 7.12 -23.11
CA LYS A 244 -4.13 6.70 -24.16
C LYS A 244 -4.74 5.63 -25.04
#